data_7c8fedf32bb262f4be5cda2d0a89ecb8
#
_entry.id   7c8fedf32bb262f4be5cda2d0a89ecb8
#
_cell.length_a   1.000
_cell.length_b   1.000
_cell.length_c   1.000
_cell.angle_alpha   90.00
_cell.angle_beta   90.00
_cell.angle_gamma   90.00
#
_symmetry.space_group_name_H-M   'P 1'
#
loop_
_entity.id
_entity.type
_entity.pdbx_description
1 polymer ?
#
loop_
_entity_poly.entity_id
_entity_poly.type
_entity_poly.pdbx_seq_one_letter_code
_entity_poly.pdbx_strand_id
1 'polypeptide(L)'
;MQYVLITGASSGIGKSLKDIFLQNNYHVIALDIKEIDPQDNLDSFICDITNKESLQNVKNTLDKQNIKLEYIINVAGIHMMASLVESPLEQMQRLININLNGTMSVNRIFHSLLKEKGRIIIITSEVASFDPMPFNGLYNVSKTALDTYAQALRQELNLINQKVITFRPGAVKTPLCDSSLTGTQNLVDSTILYKKQAGKFLKLVTMFMGKPLPPTKMAKFIYKKSIKKHPKLIYKKHQNIGLVLLSILPKRWQCAIIKGIL
;
A
#
# COMPACT_ATOMS: atom_id res chain seq x y z
N MET A 1 -0.61 11.90 25.60
CA MET A 1 -0.39 12.09 24.16
C MET A 1 -0.78 10.82 23.42
N GLN A 2 -1.34 10.91 22.22
CA GLN A 2 -1.71 9.74 21.39
C GLN A 2 -0.66 9.58 20.29
N TYR A 3 -0.12 8.36 20.14
CA TYR A 3 0.94 8.08 19.18
C TYR A 3 0.44 7.25 18.01
N VAL A 4 0.92 7.57 16.81
CA VAL A 4 0.66 6.81 15.58
C VAL A 4 1.95 6.53 14.83
N LEU A 5 2.19 5.29 14.44
CA LEU A 5 3.30 4.91 13.58
C LEU A 5 2.81 4.84 12.13
N ILE A 6 3.52 5.49 11.20
CA ILE A 6 3.18 5.52 9.78
C ILE A 6 4.41 5.14 8.95
N THR A 7 4.31 4.11 8.12
CA THR A 7 5.36 3.75 7.16
C THR A 7 5.11 4.41 5.80
N GLY A 8 6.18 4.71 5.04
CA GLY A 8 6.06 5.43 3.76
C GLY A 8 5.61 6.88 3.94
N ALA A 9 6.07 7.53 5.02
CA ALA A 9 5.56 8.82 5.48
C ALA A 9 6.16 10.05 4.75
N SER A 10 7.17 9.87 3.88
CA SER A 10 7.82 10.96 3.15
C SER A 10 7.02 11.44 1.94
N SER A 11 6.10 10.65 1.41
CA SER A 11 5.41 10.98 0.15
C SER A 11 3.95 10.49 0.10
N GLY A 12 3.22 10.95 -0.90
CA GLY A 12 1.91 10.43 -1.28
C GLY A 12 0.87 10.37 -0.17
N ILE A 13 0.25 9.21 0.00
CA ILE A 13 -0.79 8.97 1.02
C ILE A 13 -0.17 9.03 2.42
N GLY A 14 1.03 8.46 2.62
CA GLY A 14 1.71 8.43 3.92
C GLY A 14 2.02 9.83 4.43
N LYS A 15 2.61 10.70 3.58
CA LYS A 15 2.85 12.11 3.92
C LYS A 15 1.54 12.82 4.28
N SER A 16 0.51 12.66 3.47
CA SER A 16 -0.78 13.30 3.74
C SER A 16 -1.44 12.78 5.02
N LEU A 17 -1.25 11.50 5.38
CA LEU A 17 -1.72 10.95 6.66
C LEU A 17 -0.92 11.52 7.82
N LYS A 18 0.42 11.56 7.72
CA LYS A 18 1.29 12.20 8.70
C LYS A 18 0.78 13.61 9.03
N ASP A 19 0.60 14.43 8.00
CA ASP A 19 0.17 15.82 8.17
C ASP A 19 -1.22 15.91 8.84
N ILE A 20 -2.18 15.04 8.48
CA ILE A 20 -3.52 15.02 9.09
C ILE A 20 -3.46 14.58 10.56
N PHE A 21 -2.66 13.57 10.91
CA PHE A 21 -2.54 13.13 12.30
C PHE A 21 -1.89 14.20 13.17
N LEU A 22 -0.84 14.88 12.70
CA LEU A 22 -0.22 16.03 13.37
C LEU A 22 -1.25 17.15 13.62
N GLN A 23 -2.04 17.53 12.60
CA GLN A 23 -3.12 18.53 12.70
C GLN A 23 -4.22 18.16 13.70
N ASN A 24 -4.34 16.89 14.05
CA ASN A 24 -5.31 16.39 15.03
C ASN A 24 -4.67 16.00 16.37
N ASN A 25 -3.55 16.64 16.71
CA ASN A 25 -2.85 16.51 17.99
C ASN A 25 -2.33 15.10 18.32
N TYR A 26 -2.02 14.29 17.30
CA TYR A 26 -1.27 13.06 17.49
C TYR A 26 0.23 13.35 17.42
N HIS A 27 1.01 12.59 18.18
CA HIS A 27 2.45 12.48 17.95
C HIS A 27 2.68 11.40 16.90
N VAL A 28 3.35 11.76 15.80
CA VAL A 28 3.57 10.85 14.67
C VAL A 28 4.98 10.29 14.71
N ILE A 29 5.08 8.97 14.63
CA ILE A 29 6.32 8.23 14.41
C ILE A 29 6.34 7.84 12.93
N ALA A 30 7.19 8.52 12.17
CA ALA A 30 7.26 8.41 10.72
C ALA A 30 8.45 7.54 10.29
N LEU A 31 8.19 6.46 9.58
CA LEU A 31 9.21 5.58 9.00
C LEU A 31 9.23 5.73 7.48
N ASP A 32 10.39 6.02 6.93
CA ASP A 32 10.63 6.05 5.47
C ASP A 32 12.10 5.77 5.16
N ILE A 33 12.41 5.35 3.94
CA ILE A 33 13.79 5.25 3.45
C ILE A 33 14.40 6.61 3.10
N LYS A 34 13.57 7.65 3.04
CA LYS A 34 13.95 9.04 2.77
C LYS A 34 13.83 9.85 4.05
N GLU A 35 14.67 10.85 4.16
CA GLU A 35 14.59 11.84 5.22
C GLU A 35 13.26 12.62 5.18
N ILE A 36 12.76 12.98 6.35
CA ILE A 36 11.54 13.76 6.53
C ILE A 36 11.90 14.99 7.37
N ASP A 37 11.53 16.16 6.87
CA ASP A 37 11.81 17.42 7.57
C ASP A 37 11.24 17.42 8.99
N PRO A 38 12.00 17.90 9.98
CA PRO A 38 11.55 17.99 11.37
C PRO A 38 10.29 18.86 11.50
N GLN A 39 9.38 18.44 12.36
CA GLN A 39 8.14 19.15 12.69
C GLN A 39 7.81 18.91 14.16
N ASP A 40 7.01 19.79 14.76
CA ASP A 40 6.48 19.56 16.10
C ASP A 40 5.63 18.30 16.18
N ASN A 41 5.78 17.53 17.25
CA ASN A 41 5.10 16.25 17.47
C ASN A 41 5.39 15.18 16.40
N LEU A 42 6.59 15.22 15.79
CA LEU A 42 7.05 14.28 14.80
C LEU A 42 8.41 13.69 15.16
N ASP A 43 8.47 12.38 15.35
CA ASP A 43 9.73 11.62 15.35
C ASP A 43 9.86 10.91 14.01
N SER A 44 10.86 11.26 13.22
CA SER A 44 11.13 10.63 11.92
C SER A 44 12.37 9.74 11.97
N PHE A 45 12.28 8.58 11.32
CA PHE A 45 13.37 7.62 11.24
C PHE A 45 13.61 7.21 9.78
N ILE A 46 14.85 7.29 9.33
CA ILE A 46 15.27 6.65 8.08
C ILE A 46 15.28 5.14 8.34
N CYS A 47 14.31 4.43 7.79
CA CYS A 47 14.07 3.02 8.10
C CYS A 47 13.58 2.26 6.86
N ASP A 48 14.34 1.24 6.47
CA ASP A 48 13.92 0.26 5.47
C ASP A 48 13.09 -0.82 6.16
N ILE A 49 11.82 -0.92 5.82
CA ILE A 49 10.90 -1.93 6.39
C ILE A 49 11.27 -3.38 6.03
N THR A 50 12.15 -3.59 5.05
CA THR A 50 12.68 -4.92 4.71
C THR A 50 13.89 -5.30 5.55
N ASN A 51 14.48 -4.35 6.26
CA ASN A 51 15.63 -4.57 7.14
C ASN A 51 15.17 -4.72 8.59
N LYS A 52 15.27 -5.95 9.11
CA LYS A 52 14.86 -6.30 10.48
C LYS A 52 15.61 -5.48 11.54
N GLU A 53 16.91 -5.27 11.36
CA GLU A 53 17.75 -4.53 12.30
C GLU A 53 17.32 -3.06 12.37
N SER A 54 17.08 -2.43 11.20
CA SER A 54 16.56 -1.06 11.11
C SER A 54 15.24 -0.91 11.90
N LEU A 55 14.29 -1.83 11.71
CA LEU A 55 13.03 -1.83 12.45
C LEU A 55 13.23 -2.03 13.95
N GLN A 56 14.14 -2.95 14.35
CA GLN A 56 14.41 -3.22 15.76
C GLN A 56 15.06 -2.03 16.47
N ASN A 57 15.95 -1.30 15.81
CA ASN A 57 16.58 -0.11 16.35
C ASN A 57 15.54 0.99 16.64
N VAL A 58 14.59 1.21 15.71
CA VAL A 58 13.47 2.13 15.96
C VAL A 58 12.64 1.64 17.14
N LYS A 59 12.25 0.36 17.17
CA LYS A 59 11.47 -0.21 18.26
C LYS A 59 12.15 -0.02 19.61
N ASN A 60 13.44 -0.28 19.70
CA ASN A 60 14.21 -0.12 20.95
C ASN A 60 14.20 1.35 21.43
N THR A 61 14.24 2.32 20.51
CA THR A 61 14.12 3.74 20.85
C THR A 61 12.74 4.05 21.45
N LEU A 62 11.68 3.54 20.84
CA LEU A 62 10.29 3.72 21.32
C LEU A 62 10.04 3.02 22.66
N ASP A 63 10.63 1.83 22.87
CA ASP A 63 10.55 1.09 24.15
C ASP A 63 11.19 1.90 25.30
N LYS A 64 12.39 2.48 25.08
CA LYS A 64 13.07 3.32 26.08
C LYS A 64 12.25 4.54 26.48
N GLN A 65 11.44 5.06 25.58
CA GLN A 65 10.53 6.18 25.81
C GLN A 65 9.15 5.74 26.35
N ASN A 66 8.93 4.44 26.59
CA ASN A 66 7.66 3.86 27.04
C ASN A 66 6.46 4.25 26.12
N ILE A 67 6.69 4.38 24.82
CA ILE A 67 5.67 4.78 23.86
C ILE A 67 4.67 3.65 23.63
N LYS A 68 3.38 3.98 23.64
CA LYS A 68 2.27 3.08 23.27
C LYS A 68 1.47 3.67 22.13
N LEU A 69 1.27 2.87 21.08
CA LEU A 69 0.66 3.25 19.81
C LEU A 69 -0.86 3.08 19.82
N GLU A 70 -1.60 4.10 19.39
CA GLU A 70 -3.02 3.97 19.04
C GLU A 70 -3.20 3.30 17.67
N TYR A 71 -2.29 3.62 16.72
CA TYR A 71 -2.36 3.13 15.36
C TYR A 71 -0.98 2.71 14.84
N ILE A 72 -0.95 1.62 14.08
CA ILE A 72 0.14 1.27 13.16
C ILE A 72 -0.44 1.35 11.76
N ILE A 73 0.07 2.24 10.91
CA ILE A 73 -0.45 2.51 9.57
C ILE A 73 0.59 2.11 8.54
N ASN A 74 0.31 1.04 7.82
CA ASN A 74 1.16 0.48 6.79
C ASN A 74 0.80 1.09 5.42
N VAL A 75 1.62 2.04 4.95
CA VAL A 75 1.46 2.71 3.65
C VAL A 75 2.62 2.41 2.71
N ALA A 76 3.82 2.14 3.24
CA ALA A 76 5.00 1.86 2.44
C ALA A 76 4.75 0.75 1.40
N GLY A 77 5.25 0.97 0.21
CA GLY A 77 5.12 0.02 -0.88
C GLY A 77 5.61 0.62 -2.20
N ILE A 78 5.88 -0.26 -3.16
CA ILE A 78 6.27 0.11 -4.52
C ILE A 78 5.31 -0.49 -5.54
N HIS A 79 5.32 0.07 -6.73
CA HIS A 79 4.60 -0.44 -7.89
C HIS A 79 5.59 -0.86 -8.98
N MET A 80 5.25 -1.89 -9.73
CA MET A 80 6.03 -2.33 -10.88
C MET A 80 5.09 -2.84 -11.97
N MET A 81 5.23 -2.31 -13.16
CA MET A 81 4.68 -2.88 -14.39
C MET A 81 5.77 -3.77 -15.01
N ALA A 82 5.50 -5.05 -15.18
CA ALA A 82 6.51 -6.03 -15.55
C ALA A 82 5.91 -7.27 -16.22
N SER A 83 6.64 -7.85 -17.16
CA SER A 83 6.36 -9.19 -17.65
C SER A 83 6.73 -10.23 -16.60
N LEU A 84 5.85 -11.17 -16.32
CA LEU A 84 6.14 -12.27 -15.37
C LEU A 84 7.16 -13.27 -15.90
N VAL A 85 7.44 -13.25 -17.21
CA VAL A 85 8.36 -14.22 -17.86
C VAL A 85 9.64 -13.58 -18.40
N GLU A 86 9.72 -12.24 -18.46
CA GLU A 86 10.91 -11.54 -18.95
C GLU A 86 11.62 -10.70 -17.87
N SER A 87 10.91 -10.35 -16.79
CA SER A 87 11.48 -9.46 -15.77
C SER A 87 12.53 -10.18 -14.92
N PRO A 88 13.60 -9.48 -14.51
CA PRO A 88 14.61 -10.03 -13.60
C PRO A 88 13.97 -10.50 -12.28
N LEU A 89 14.36 -11.69 -11.84
CA LEU A 89 13.80 -12.33 -10.63
C LEU A 89 14.03 -11.47 -9.37
N GLU A 90 15.17 -10.80 -9.29
CA GLU A 90 15.54 -9.91 -8.18
C GLU A 90 14.56 -8.74 -8.03
N GLN A 91 14.11 -8.17 -9.16
CA GLN A 91 13.11 -7.09 -9.14
C GLN A 91 11.74 -7.60 -8.66
N MET A 92 11.38 -8.81 -9.09
CA MET A 92 10.15 -9.46 -8.65
C MET A 92 10.18 -9.74 -7.14
N GLN A 93 11.27 -10.31 -6.64
CA GLN A 93 11.49 -10.58 -5.22
C GLN A 93 11.49 -9.28 -4.40
N ARG A 94 12.16 -8.22 -4.88
CA ARG A 94 12.18 -6.91 -4.22
C ARG A 94 10.78 -6.36 -4.01
N LEU A 95 9.89 -6.46 -5.01
CA LEU A 95 8.52 -5.97 -4.88
C LEU A 95 7.75 -6.74 -3.80
N ILE A 96 7.85 -8.07 -3.78
CA ILE A 96 7.22 -8.90 -2.76
C ILE A 96 7.81 -8.58 -1.38
N ASN A 97 9.13 -8.46 -1.28
CA ASN A 97 9.81 -8.16 -0.01
C ASN A 97 9.34 -6.82 0.57
N ILE A 98 9.20 -5.77 -0.23
CA ILE A 98 8.73 -4.47 0.27
C ILE A 98 7.24 -4.52 0.59
N ASN A 99 6.40 -4.93 -0.37
CA ASN A 99 4.95 -4.78 -0.24
C ASN A 99 4.33 -5.74 0.78
N LEU A 100 4.85 -6.95 0.89
CA LEU A 100 4.31 -7.99 1.76
C LEU A 100 5.18 -8.23 3.00
N ASN A 101 6.41 -8.72 2.81
CA ASN A 101 7.28 -9.10 3.93
C ASN A 101 7.63 -7.92 4.84
N GLY A 102 7.88 -6.73 4.25
CA GLY A 102 8.13 -5.50 5.00
C GLY A 102 6.94 -5.11 5.87
N THR A 103 5.72 -5.15 5.33
CA THR A 103 4.49 -4.88 6.10
C THR A 103 4.31 -5.91 7.23
N MET A 104 4.56 -7.19 6.97
CA MET A 104 4.50 -8.25 7.99
C MET A 104 5.53 -7.99 9.10
N SER A 105 6.75 -7.60 8.74
CA SER A 105 7.83 -7.28 9.68
C SER A 105 7.48 -6.09 10.58
N VAL A 106 6.94 -5.02 10.00
CA VAL A 106 6.46 -3.85 10.75
C VAL A 106 5.42 -4.27 11.79
N ASN A 107 4.37 -4.97 11.36
CA ASN A 107 3.31 -5.40 12.27
C ASN A 107 3.84 -6.33 13.36
N ARG A 108 4.71 -7.29 13.03
CA ARG A 108 5.28 -8.24 13.99
C ARG A 108 6.17 -7.56 15.03
N ILE A 109 7.00 -6.59 14.61
CA ILE A 109 7.97 -5.92 15.49
C ILE A 109 7.28 -4.90 16.39
N PHE A 110 6.38 -4.07 15.86
CA PHE A 110 5.76 -2.99 16.61
C PHE A 110 4.46 -3.37 17.32
N HIS A 111 3.92 -4.58 17.11
CA HIS A 111 2.68 -5.03 17.75
C HIS A 111 2.72 -4.90 19.29
N SER A 112 3.85 -5.20 19.94
CA SER A 112 4.00 -5.09 21.41
C SER A 112 3.87 -3.66 21.96
N LEU A 113 3.99 -2.66 21.07
CA LEU A 113 3.75 -1.26 21.41
C LEU A 113 2.28 -0.85 21.19
N LEU A 114 1.49 -1.66 20.50
CA LEU A 114 0.10 -1.34 20.21
C LEU A 114 -0.74 -1.45 21.49
N LYS A 115 -1.56 -0.44 21.77
CA LYS A 115 -2.48 -0.44 22.92
C LYS A 115 -3.51 -1.56 22.82
N GLU A 116 -4.13 -1.92 23.94
CA GLU A 116 -5.16 -2.97 24.04
C GLU A 116 -6.29 -2.78 23.00
N LYS A 117 -6.77 -1.56 22.79
CA LYS A 117 -7.79 -1.24 21.78
C LYS A 117 -7.22 -0.58 20.53
N GLY A 118 -5.91 -0.71 20.34
CA GLY A 118 -5.18 -0.15 19.20
C GLY A 118 -5.60 -0.78 17.87
N ARG A 119 -5.18 -0.14 16.78
CA ARG A 119 -5.60 -0.55 15.43
C ARG A 119 -4.42 -0.63 14.48
N ILE A 120 -4.42 -1.68 13.68
CA ILE A 120 -3.52 -1.80 12.53
C ILE A 120 -4.31 -1.40 11.27
N ILE A 121 -3.74 -0.50 10.49
CA ILE A 121 -4.31 -0.02 9.23
C ILE A 121 -3.38 -0.45 8.11
N ILE A 122 -3.94 -1.13 7.11
CA ILE A 122 -3.17 -1.66 5.97
C ILE A 122 -3.74 -1.07 4.68
N ILE A 123 -2.87 -0.38 3.94
CA ILE A 123 -3.21 0.18 2.63
C ILE A 123 -2.81 -0.84 1.56
N THR A 124 -3.82 -1.50 1.00
CA THR A 124 -3.62 -2.45 -0.09
C THR A 124 -3.79 -1.75 -1.45
N SER A 125 -4.73 -2.15 -2.27
CA SER A 125 -5.10 -1.51 -3.53
C SER A 125 -6.46 -2.05 -3.99
N GLU A 126 -7.13 -1.32 -4.88
CA GLU A 126 -8.32 -1.84 -5.57
C GLU A 126 -8.02 -3.15 -6.33
N VAL A 127 -6.80 -3.28 -6.88
CA VAL A 127 -6.41 -4.47 -7.65
C VAL A 127 -6.45 -5.76 -6.85
N ALA A 128 -6.33 -5.70 -5.51
CA ALA A 128 -6.50 -6.86 -4.64
C ALA A 128 -7.93 -7.47 -4.69
N SER A 129 -8.89 -6.77 -5.30
CA SER A 129 -10.27 -7.22 -5.45
C SER A 129 -10.58 -7.79 -6.83
N PHE A 130 -9.63 -7.73 -7.77
CA PHE A 130 -9.84 -8.05 -9.18
C PHE A 130 -8.83 -9.07 -9.69
N ASP A 131 -9.19 -9.79 -10.74
CA ASP A 131 -8.24 -10.60 -11.47
C ASP A 131 -7.17 -9.69 -12.13
N PRO A 132 -5.90 -10.13 -12.17
CA PRO A 132 -4.80 -9.29 -12.62
C PRO A 132 -4.87 -8.99 -14.12
N MET A 133 -4.56 -7.73 -14.48
CA MET A 133 -4.29 -7.35 -15.86
C MET A 133 -2.86 -7.78 -16.24
N PRO A 134 -2.60 -8.08 -17.53
CA PRO A 134 -1.24 -8.31 -18.02
C PRO A 134 -0.28 -7.20 -17.58
N PHE A 135 0.96 -7.56 -17.34
CA PHE A 135 2.06 -6.67 -16.92
C PHE A 135 1.88 -5.99 -15.56
N ASN A 136 0.69 -6.03 -14.96
CA ASN A 136 0.44 -5.59 -13.58
C ASN A 136 0.29 -6.80 -12.61
N GLY A 137 0.54 -8.01 -13.10
CA GLY A 137 0.27 -9.26 -12.37
C GLY A 137 1.03 -9.36 -11.07
N LEU A 138 2.32 -9.04 -11.05
CA LEU A 138 3.14 -9.15 -9.84
C LEU A 138 2.70 -8.18 -8.74
N TYR A 139 2.38 -6.93 -9.10
CA TYR A 139 1.84 -5.96 -8.15
C TYR A 139 0.49 -6.43 -7.58
N ASN A 140 -0.39 -6.96 -8.46
CA ASN A 140 -1.66 -7.56 -8.03
C ASN A 140 -1.42 -8.70 -7.04
N VAL A 141 -0.51 -9.65 -7.34
CA VAL A 141 -0.15 -10.75 -6.43
C VAL A 141 0.28 -10.21 -5.06
N SER A 142 1.17 -9.20 -5.03
CA SER A 142 1.64 -8.62 -3.77
C SER A 142 0.51 -8.00 -2.94
N LYS A 143 -0.41 -7.28 -3.60
CA LYS A 143 -1.52 -6.60 -2.91
C LYS A 143 -2.66 -7.55 -2.54
N THR A 144 -2.88 -8.62 -3.29
CA THR A 144 -3.83 -9.70 -2.94
C THR A 144 -3.29 -10.51 -1.76
N ALA A 145 -2.01 -10.87 -1.77
CA ALA A 145 -1.38 -11.55 -0.64
C ALA A 145 -1.42 -10.68 0.63
N LEU A 146 -1.14 -9.38 0.50
CA LEU A 146 -1.23 -8.44 1.61
C LEU A 146 -2.67 -8.31 2.14
N ASP A 147 -3.67 -8.35 1.28
CA ASP A 147 -5.08 -8.30 1.67
C ASP A 147 -5.52 -9.58 2.41
N THR A 148 -5.04 -10.74 1.95
CA THR A 148 -5.23 -12.02 2.63
C THR A 148 -4.52 -12.05 3.99
N TYR A 149 -3.27 -11.56 4.07
CA TYR A 149 -2.57 -11.37 5.34
C TYR A 149 -3.35 -10.46 6.29
N ALA A 150 -3.87 -9.33 5.80
CA ALA A 150 -4.68 -8.43 6.62
C ALA A 150 -5.93 -9.13 7.19
N GLN A 151 -6.54 -10.04 6.42
CA GLN A 151 -7.68 -10.83 6.90
C GLN A 151 -7.26 -11.84 7.97
N ALA A 152 -6.15 -12.57 7.78
CA ALA A 152 -5.63 -13.51 8.77
C ALA A 152 -5.26 -12.78 10.08
N LEU A 153 -4.50 -11.69 9.98
CA LEU A 153 -4.13 -10.86 11.13
C LEU A 153 -5.35 -10.31 11.87
N ARG A 154 -6.41 -9.97 11.15
CA ARG A 154 -7.68 -9.51 11.74
C ARG A 154 -8.33 -10.58 12.59
N GLN A 155 -8.34 -11.83 12.14
CA GLN A 155 -8.90 -12.94 12.90
C GLN A 155 -8.14 -13.14 14.22
N GLU A 156 -6.81 -13.12 14.16
CA GLU A 156 -5.98 -13.25 15.36
C GLU A 156 -6.16 -12.09 16.34
N LEU A 157 -6.04 -10.86 15.86
CA LEU A 157 -6.10 -9.67 16.72
C LEU A 157 -7.50 -9.39 17.28
N ASN A 158 -8.55 -9.86 16.61
CA ASN A 158 -9.91 -9.79 17.14
C ASN A 158 -10.07 -10.60 18.44
N LEU A 159 -9.29 -11.68 18.62
CA LEU A 159 -9.30 -12.48 19.85
C LEU A 159 -8.80 -11.69 21.08
N ILE A 160 -8.03 -10.63 20.86
CA ILE A 160 -7.47 -9.76 21.91
C ILE A 160 -8.00 -8.33 21.83
N ASN A 161 -9.21 -8.13 21.25
CA ASN A 161 -9.91 -6.85 21.12
C ASN A 161 -9.18 -5.76 20.33
N GLN A 162 -8.16 -6.09 19.54
CA GLN A 162 -7.52 -5.18 18.59
C GLN A 162 -8.18 -5.27 17.21
N LYS A 163 -8.01 -4.25 16.38
CA LYS A 163 -8.70 -4.17 15.08
C LYS A 163 -7.71 -4.01 13.93
N VAL A 164 -7.99 -4.71 12.84
CA VAL A 164 -7.30 -4.50 11.56
C VAL A 164 -8.27 -3.93 10.53
N ILE A 165 -7.94 -2.79 9.94
CA ILE A 165 -8.75 -2.09 8.95
C ILE A 165 -7.97 -2.07 7.63
N THR A 166 -8.58 -2.56 6.57
CA THR A 166 -7.98 -2.56 5.23
C THR A 166 -8.59 -1.45 4.39
N PHE A 167 -7.73 -0.68 3.70
CA PHE A 167 -8.15 0.27 2.70
C PHE A 167 -7.68 -0.17 1.32
N ARG A 168 -8.59 -0.20 0.36
CA ARG A 168 -8.36 -0.54 -1.05
C ARG A 168 -8.56 0.72 -1.91
N PRO A 169 -7.57 1.62 -1.99
CA PRO A 169 -7.63 2.79 -2.85
C PRO A 169 -7.56 2.39 -4.33
N GLY A 170 -8.28 3.13 -5.18
CA GLY A 170 -8.00 3.19 -6.60
C GLY A 170 -6.85 4.16 -6.90
N ALA A 171 -6.78 4.69 -8.12
CA ALA A 171 -5.70 5.58 -8.51
C ALA A 171 -5.63 6.85 -7.65
N VAL A 172 -4.46 7.11 -7.06
CA VAL A 172 -4.15 8.30 -6.25
C VAL A 172 -2.91 8.97 -6.81
N LYS A 173 -2.94 10.30 -7.00
CA LYS A 173 -1.82 11.09 -7.56
C LYS A 173 -0.63 11.09 -6.58
N THR A 174 0.28 10.15 -6.77
CA THR A 174 1.44 9.90 -5.90
C THR A 174 2.62 9.45 -6.76
N PRO A 175 3.87 9.51 -6.25
CA PRO A 175 5.02 8.95 -6.95
C PRO A 175 4.83 7.47 -7.33
N LEU A 176 4.10 6.70 -6.54
CA LEU A 176 3.76 5.31 -6.86
C LEU A 176 2.84 5.22 -8.10
N CYS A 177 1.93 6.16 -8.28
CA CYS A 177 1.07 6.24 -9.46
C CYS A 177 1.89 6.65 -10.70
N ASP A 178 2.82 7.59 -10.54
CA ASP A 178 3.68 8.05 -11.62
C ASP A 178 4.62 6.91 -12.08
N SER A 179 5.10 6.08 -11.16
CA SER A 179 5.91 4.89 -11.47
C SER A 179 5.17 3.85 -12.31
N SER A 180 3.84 3.86 -12.32
CA SER A 180 3.05 2.98 -13.20
C SER A 180 3.22 3.35 -14.68
N LEU A 181 3.19 4.64 -15.01
CA LEU A 181 3.38 5.10 -16.40
C LEU A 181 4.83 4.88 -16.84
N THR A 182 5.79 5.32 -16.03
CA THR A 182 7.21 5.11 -16.31
C THR A 182 7.55 3.62 -16.43
N GLY A 183 7.03 2.78 -15.53
CA GLY A 183 7.21 1.33 -15.60
C GLY A 183 6.60 0.70 -16.83
N THR A 184 5.44 1.20 -17.31
CA THR A 184 4.83 0.72 -18.55
C THR A 184 5.64 1.16 -19.77
N GLN A 185 6.19 2.37 -19.78
CA GLN A 185 7.10 2.82 -20.85
C GLN A 185 8.37 1.95 -20.87
N ASN A 186 9.00 1.73 -19.72
CA ASN A 186 10.18 0.86 -19.63
C ASN A 186 9.88 -0.57 -20.14
N LEU A 187 8.68 -1.09 -19.86
CA LEU A 187 8.23 -2.38 -20.41
C LEU A 187 8.16 -2.33 -21.94
N VAL A 188 7.59 -1.28 -22.53
CA VAL A 188 7.53 -1.10 -23.99
C VAL A 188 8.93 -1.12 -24.60
N ASP A 189 9.88 -0.44 -23.96
CA ASP A 189 11.24 -0.27 -24.45
C ASP A 189 12.07 -1.55 -24.32
N SER A 190 11.80 -2.38 -23.30
CA SER A 190 12.64 -3.53 -22.94
C SER A 190 12.09 -4.90 -23.36
N THR A 191 10.76 -5.05 -23.53
CA THR A 191 10.17 -6.37 -23.85
C THR A 191 10.56 -6.87 -25.24
N ILE A 192 10.86 -8.14 -25.35
CA ILE A 192 11.12 -8.84 -26.61
C ILE A 192 9.85 -9.54 -27.09
N LEU A 193 9.18 -10.26 -26.19
CA LEU A 193 8.02 -11.10 -26.52
C LEU A 193 6.75 -10.29 -26.76
N TYR A 194 6.58 -9.14 -26.13
CA TYR A 194 5.32 -8.41 -26.07
C TYR A 194 5.35 -7.01 -26.69
N LYS A 195 6.27 -6.73 -27.64
CA LYS A 195 6.46 -5.39 -28.24
C LYS A 195 5.14 -4.73 -28.67
N LYS A 196 4.31 -5.45 -29.41
CA LYS A 196 3.02 -4.94 -29.91
C LYS A 196 2.01 -4.75 -28.77
N GLN A 197 1.91 -5.73 -27.88
CA GLN A 197 0.96 -5.76 -26.77
C GLN A 197 1.29 -4.71 -25.71
N ALA A 198 2.58 -4.52 -25.39
CA ALA A 198 3.03 -3.51 -24.42
C ALA A 198 2.69 -2.08 -24.89
N GLY A 199 2.86 -1.77 -26.18
CA GLY A 199 2.47 -0.48 -26.75
C GLY A 199 0.95 -0.22 -26.67
N LYS A 200 0.12 -1.24 -26.91
CA LYS A 200 -1.33 -1.13 -26.73
C LYS A 200 -1.69 -1.00 -25.26
N PHE A 201 -1.00 -1.74 -24.38
CA PHE A 201 -1.20 -1.68 -22.94
C PHE A 201 -0.88 -0.29 -22.38
N LEU A 202 0.18 0.36 -22.84
CA LEU A 202 0.52 1.75 -22.47
C LEU A 202 -0.64 2.71 -22.78
N LYS A 203 -1.21 2.62 -23.99
CA LYS A 203 -2.40 3.43 -24.37
C LYS A 203 -3.58 3.13 -23.43
N LEU A 204 -3.80 1.86 -23.12
CA LEU A 204 -4.88 1.43 -22.22
C LEU A 204 -4.67 1.99 -20.81
N VAL A 205 -3.47 1.86 -20.24
CA VAL A 205 -3.14 2.40 -18.90
C VAL A 205 -3.35 3.91 -18.86
N THR A 206 -2.86 4.64 -19.86
CA THR A 206 -3.05 6.10 -19.95
C THR A 206 -4.53 6.49 -20.00
N MET A 207 -5.35 5.74 -20.74
CA MET A 207 -6.78 5.99 -20.84
C MET A 207 -7.52 5.62 -19.55
N PHE A 208 -7.19 4.48 -18.92
CA PHE A 208 -7.90 3.97 -17.76
C PHE A 208 -7.42 4.56 -16.41
N MET A 209 -6.24 5.18 -16.35
CA MET A 209 -5.81 5.88 -15.13
C MET A 209 -6.74 7.05 -14.78
N GLY A 210 -7.47 7.61 -15.74
CA GLY A 210 -8.46 8.65 -15.50
C GLY A 210 -7.87 9.86 -14.75
N LYS A 211 -8.67 10.49 -13.88
CA LYS A 211 -8.21 11.56 -13.00
C LYS A 211 -7.86 10.95 -11.60
N PRO A 212 -6.58 10.73 -11.28
CA PRO A 212 -6.21 10.20 -9.98
C PRO A 212 -6.70 11.11 -8.85
N LEU A 213 -7.13 10.50 -7.75
CA LEU A 213 -7.60 11.25 -6.57
C LEU A 213 -6.41 11.95 -5.89
N PRO A 214 -6.53 13.22 -5.46
CA PRO A 214 -5.50 13.86 -4.65
C PRO A 214 -5.20 13.06 -3.38
N PRO A 215 -3.90 12.89 -2.98
CA PRO A 215 -3.52 12.12 -1.80
C PRO A 215 -4.14 12.67 -0.51
N THR A 216 -4.29 13.98 -0.42
CA THR A 216 -4.96 14.65 0.71
C THR A 216 -6.43 14.23 0.86
N LYS A 217 -7.17 14.05 -0.24
CA LYS A 217 -8.56 13.56 -0.21
C LYS A 217 -8.63 12.10 0.22
N MET A 218 -7.69 11.28 -0.22
CA MET A 218 -7.59 9.87 0.20
C MET A 218 -7.21 9.78 1.68
N ALA A 219 -6.23 10.53 2.13
CA ALA A 219 -5.78 10.55 3.53
C ALA A 219 -6.90 11.04 4.47
N LYS A 220 -7.64 12.10 4.11
CA LYS A 220 -8.83 12.54 4.87
C LYS A 220 -9.89 11.44 5.00
N PHE A 221 -10.10 10.66 3.93
CA PHE A 221 -11.03 9.54 3.96
C PHE A 221 -10.52 8.43 4.89
N ILE A 222 -9.23 8.04 4.78
CA ILE A 222 -8.61 7.02 5.63
C ILE A 222 -8.70 7.45 7.09
N TYR A 223 -8.24 8.64 7.44
CA TYR A 223 -8.30 9.18 8.80
C TYR A 223 -9.71 9.11 9.39
N LYS A 224 -10.71 9.72 8.72
CA LYS A 224 -12.10 9.73 9.17
C LYS A 224 -12.70 8.33 9.41
N LYS A 225 -12.25 7.33 8.66
CA LYS A 225 -12.75 5.96 8.82
C LYS A 225 -11.97 5.20 9.89
N SER A 226 -10.68 5.49 10.05
CA SER A 226 -9.82 4.84 11.05
C SER A 226 -10.19 5.19 12.49
N ILE A 227 -10.63 6.44 12.75
CA ILE A 227 -10.98 6.91 14.10
C ILE A 227 -12.41 6.55 14.53
N LYS A 228 -13.25 5.98 13.66
CA LYS A 228 -14.64 5.61 14.02
C LYS A 228 -14.67 4.60 15.18
N LYS A 229 -15.61 4.74 16.09
CA LYS A 229 -15.85 3.77 17.18
C LYS A 229 -16.09 2.35 16.64
N HIS A 230 -16.88 2.24 15.56
CA HIS A 230 -17.22 0.99 14.88
C HIS A 230 -16.84 1.11 13.38
N PRO A 231 -15.57 0.91 13.01
CA PRO A 231 -15.16 0.96 11.62
C PRO A 231 -15.60 -0.32 10.89
N LYS A 232 -15.81 -0.19 9.56
CA LYS A 232 -15.89 -1.37 8.69
C LYS A 232 -14.52 -2.04 8.60
N LEU A 233 -14.50 -3.32 8.31
CA LEU A 233 -13.26 -4.10 8.15
C LEU A 233 -12.48 -3.69 6.89
N ILE A 234 -13.20 -3.40 5.82
CA ILE A 234 -12.63 -3.04 4.51
C ILE A 234 -13.33 -1.79 3.98
N TYR A 235 -12.54 -0.83 3.51
CA TYR A 235 -13.01 0.37 2.83
C TYR A 235 -12.44 0.43 1.41
N LYS A 236 -13.30 0.75 0.45
CA LYS A 236 -12.94 0.96 -0.95
C LYS A 236 -13.19 2.43 -1.30
N LYS A 237 -12.33 3.03 -2.11
CA LYS A 237 -12.48 4.42 -2.55
C LYS A 237 -11.87 4.64 -3.92
N HIS A 238 -12.63 5.26 -4.83
CA HIS A 238 -12.18 5.64 -6.16
C HIS A 238 -11.77 4.44 -7.04
N GLN A 239 -12.63 3.39 -7.07
CA GLN A 239 -12.37 2.19 -7.85
C GLN A 239 -12.55 2.42 -9.35
N ASN A 240 -11.76 1.75 -10.16
CA ASN A 240 -11.87 1.73 -11.61
C ASN A 240 -13.10 0.92 -12.04
N ILE A 241 -14.07 1.58 -12.67
CA ILE A 241 -15.33 0.96 -13.10
C ILE A 241 -15.10 -0.13 -14.15
N GLY A 242 -14.13 0.06 -15.06
CA GLY A 242 -13.77 -0.92 -16.07
C GLY A 242 -13.29 -2.24 -15.46
N LEU A 243 -12.43 -2.18 -14.42
CA LEU A 243 -11.99 -3.36 -13.69
C LEU A 243 -13.14 -4.03 -12.93
N VAL A 244 -14.04 -3.23 -12.35
CA VAL A 244 -15.24 -3.78 -11.69
C VAL A 244 -16.10 -4.57 -12.67
N LEU A 245 -16.40 -4.00 -13.85
CA LEU A 245 -17.19 -4.65 -14.87
C LEU A 245 -16.49 -5.92 -15.41
N LEU A 246 -15.19 -5.84 -15.65
CA LEU A 246 -14.42 -6.99 -16.12
C LEU A 246 -14.44 -8.13 -15.09
N SER A 247 -14.36 -7.84 -13.80
CA SER A 247 -14.30 -8.84 -12.72
C SER A 247 -15.60 -9.63 -12.53
N ILE A 248 -16.73 -9.16 -13.08
CA ILE A 248 -18.03 -9.87 -13.02
C ILE A 248 -18.07 -11.02 -14.04
N LEU A 249 -17.26 -10.94 -15.09
CA LEU A 249 -17.25 -11.92 -16.17
C LEU A 249 -16.51 -13.21 -15.77
N PRO A 250 -16.89 -14.37 -16.33
CA PRO A 250 -16.11 -15.60 -16.18
C PRO A 250 -14.66 -15.41 -16.67
N LYS A 251 -13.69 -16.02 -15.99
CA LYS A 251 -12.25 -15.86 -16.29
C LYS A 251 -11.88 -16.10 -17.76
N ARG A 252 -12.52 -17.10 -18.40
CA ARG A 252 -12.30 -17.38 -19.83
C ARG A 252 -12.69 -16.19 -20.70
N TRP A 253 -13.76 -15.50 -20.38
CA TRP A 253 -14.21 -14.29 -21.11
C TRP A 253 -13.29 -13.10 -20.85
N GLN A 254 -12.86 -12.92 -19.60
CA GLN A 254 -11.84 -11.89 -19.27
C GLN A 254 -10.58 -12.10 -20.12
N CYS A 255 -10.05 -13.33 -20.17
CA CYS A 255 -8.87 -13.66 -20.99
C CYS A 255 -9.09 -13.37 -22.48
N ALA A 256 -10.27 -13.73 -23.02
CA ALA A 256 -10.60 -13.49 -24.44
C ALA A 256 -10.69 -11.99 -24.74
N ILE A 257 -11.34 -11.20 -23.89
CA ILE A 257 -11.47 -9.74 -24.04
C ILE A 257 -10.08 -9.09 -23.96
N ILE A 258 -9.27 -9.43 -22.95
CA ILE A 258 -7.92 -8.90 -22.77
C ILE A 258 -7.05 -9.23 -23.99
N LYS A 259 -7.10 -10.46 -24.48
CA LYS A 259 -6.37 -10.88 -25.71
C LYS A 259 -6.82 -10.11 -26.95
N GLY A 260 -8.11 -9.79 -27.06
CA GLY A 260 -8.66 -9.03 -28.19
C GLY A 260 -8.27 -7.52 -28.16
N ILE A 261 -8.09 -6.97 -26.98
CA ILE A 261 -7.71 -5.56 -26.79
C ILE A 261 -6.20 -5.37 -26.97
N LEU A 262 -5.38 -6.27 -26.46
CA LEU A 262 -3.91 -6.24 -26.52
C LEU A 262 -3.39 -7.02 -27.72
#